data_2cb1e4e1f7d6f35660cf2d3c041ef524
#
_entry.id   2cb1e4e1f7d6f35660cf2d3c041ef524
#
_cell.length_a   1.000
_cell.length_b   1.000
_cell.length_c   1.000
_cell.angle_alpha   90.00
_cell.angle_beta   90.00
_cell.angle_gamma   90.00
#
_symmetry.space_group_name_H-M   'P 1'
#
loop_
_entity.id
_entity.type
_entity.pdbx_description
1 polymer ?
#
loop_
_entity_poly.entity_id
_entity_poly.type
_entity_poly.pdbx_seq_one_letter_code
_entity_poly.pdbx_strand_id
1 'polypeptide(L)'
;IVAKAAQAVGDDAAKTPITPSLMTVNDLKNYQAKKREPVCTTYRASYYVCTMSPPSSGGIAIAQALGILENFDLSKHGPTNPTNEGGVPSVMGVHLVSEAERLAYADRDKYVADTDFIPLPGKGVSTMLDKAYLKERAALIQPDGKSLGTASAGALGDVPLGVDKTVERGTTHFSIVDAYGNVVSMTSTVESSMGSFHMVGGFLLTNQLTDFSAQPADGAGVPIANRVAPGKRPRSTMAPTLVFKGTEPGDFVMATGSPGGGTIIQYVLKTVVGAVDWNLDAQQATSLVNFGATNSPTTNVDGANTALDLTGLIDGLKAKGHTVNNAAQSSGVSTIMRVNRNGQTRLEGGVDPRREGIVLGDGAL
;
A
#
# COMPACT_ATOMS: atom_id res chain seq x y z
N ILE A 1 26.80 -13.37 7.87
CA ILE A 1 25.52 -12.78 8.33
C ILE A 1 25.38 -13.00 9.83
N VAL A 2 25.27 -14.25 10.34
CA VAL A 2 24.98 -14.55 11.77
C VAL A 2 25.94 -13.84 12.73
N ALA A 3 27.26 -13.98 12.51
CA ALA A 3 28.27 -13.36 13.36
C ALA A 3 28.19 -11.81 13.35
N LYS A 4 27.72 -11.23 12.24
CA LYS A 4 27.52 -9.77 12.11
C LYS A 4 26.27 -9.33 12.86
N ALA A 5 25.15 -10.03 12.68
CA ALA A 5 23.89 -9.74 13.35
C ALA A 5 23.96 -9.89 14.88
N ALA A 6 24.93 -10.65 15.39
CA ALA A 6 25.17 -10.82 16.82
C ALA A 6 26.00 -9.68 17.48
N GLN A 7 26.44 -8.68 16.71
CA GLN A 7 27.18 -7.53 17.26
C GLN A 7 26.21 -6.51 17.88
N ALA A 8 26.64 -5.89 18.97
CA ALA A 8 25.85 -4.91 19.71
C ALA A 8 26.03 -3.46 19.24
N VAL A 9 26.80 -3.24 18.17
CA VAL A 9 27.14 -1.91 17.64
C VAL A 9 27.02 -1.91 16.13
N GLY A 10 26.34 -0.91 15.61
CA GLY A 10 26.15 -0.71 14.17
C GLY A 10 27.43 -0.35 13.42
N ASP A 11 27.40 -0.53 12.11
CA ASP A 11 28.48 -0.17 11.18
C ASP A 11 28.46 1.32 10.80
N ASP A 12 27.39 2.04 11.16
CA ASP A 12 27.25 3.46 10.92
C ASP A 12 28.31 4.31 11.65
N ALA A 13 28.53 5.53 11.19
CA ALA A 13 29.54 6.43 11.79
C ALA A 13 29.24 6.77 13.26
N ALA A 14 27.98 6.78 13.66
CA ALA A 14 27.55 7.06 15.03
C ALA A 14 27.73 5.88 15.98
N LYS A 15 28.08 4.69 15.46
CA LYS A 15 28.20 3.46 16.24
C LYS A 15 26.94 3.16 17.05
N THR A 16 25.80 3.25 16.41
CA THR A 16 24.47 3.07 17.02
C THR A 16 24.40 1.80 17.85
N PRO A 17 24.00 1.87 19.13
CA PRO A 17 23.77 0.69 19.95
C PRO A 17 22.62 -0.15 19.39
N ILE A 18 22.82 -1.46 19.29
CA ILE A 18 21.86 -2.40 18.68
C ILE A 18 21.64 -3.57 19.63
N THR A 19 20.42 -4.06 19.70
CA THR A 19 20.14 -5.34 20.35
C THR A 19 20.67 -6.49 19.47
N PRO A 20 21.63 -7.28 19.94
CA PRO A 20 22.17 -8.42 19.19
C PRO A 20 21.08 -9.40 18.76
N SER A 21 21.15 -9.87 17.54
CA SER A 21 20.27 -10.91 17.06
C SER A 21 20.62 -12.27 17.66
N LEU A 22 19.61 -13.06 17.98
CA LEU A 22 19.74 -14.46 18.40
C LEU A 22 19.71 -15.43 17.22
N MET A 23 19.75 -14.93 15.99
CA MET A 23 19.74 -15.75 14.78
C MET A 23 20.91 -16.72 14.74
N THR A 24 20.64 -17.95 14.30
CA THR A 24 21.62 -19.03 14.13
C THR A 24 21.87 -19.35 12.66
N VAL A 25 22.92 -20.11 12.38
CA VAL A 25 23.18 -20.67 11.04
C VAL A 25 22.03 -21.57 10.58
N ASN A 26 21.39 -22.28 11.50
CA ASN A 26 20.25 -23.14 11.17
C ASN A 26 19.02 -22.35 10.72
N ASP A 27 18.79 -21.15 11.28
CA ASP A 27 17.69 -20.28 10.82
C ASP A 27 17.86 -19.89 9.35
N LEU A 28 19.10 -19.57 8.93
CA LEU A 28 19.39 -19.27 7.52
C LEU A 28 19.29 -20.51 6.62
N LYS A 29 19.81 -21.66 7.08
CA LYS A 29 19.75 -22.91 6.29
C LYS A 29 18.34 -23.42 6.09
N ASN A 30 17.47 -23.23 7.08
CA ASN A 30 16.10 -23.72 7.08
C ASN A 30 15.11 -22.72 6.50
N TYR A 31 15.53 -21.48 6.21
CA TYR A 31 14.65 -20.48 5.62
C TYR A 31 14.18 -20.92 4.23
N GLN A 32 12.87 -20.84 4.01
CA GLN A 32 12.23 -21.14 2.73
C GLN A 32 11.47 -19.93 2.23
N ALA A 33 11.78 -19.47 1.01
CA ALA A 33 10.92 -18.54 0.30
C ALA A 33 9.59 -19.22 -0.02
N LYS A 34 8.46 -18.51 0.17
CA LYS A 34 7.13 -19.08 -0.08
C LYS A 34 6.47 -18.43 -1.28
N LYS A 35 6.07 -19.25 -2.25
CA LYS A 35 5.13 -18.85 -3.28
C LYS A 35 3.74 -18.71 -2.66
N ARG A 36 3.05 -17.64 -3.01
CA ARG A 36 1.69 -17.35 -2.56
C ARG A 36 0.82 -17.02 -3.77
N GLU A 37 -0.44 -17.41 -3.73
CA GLU A 37 -1.39 -16.97 -4.73
C GLU A 37 -1.68 -15.48 -4.51
N PRO A 38 -1.74 -14.65 -5.58
CA PRO A 38 -2.01 -13.23 -5.46
C PRO A 38 -3.44 -12.99 -4.95
N VAL A 39 -3.64 -11.83 -4.31
CA VAL A 39 -4.98 -11.30 -4.06
C VAL A 39 -5.44 -10.54 -5.29
N CYS A 40 -6.48 -11.02 -5.94
CA CYS A 40 -7.01 -10.39 -7.13
C CYS A 40 -8.48 -10.03 -6.98
N THR A 41 -8.90 -8.93 -7.61
CA THR A 41 -10.29 -8.49 -7.66
C THR A 41 -10.60 -7.86 -9.03
N THR A 42 -11.86 -7.98 -9.47
CA THR A 42 -12.35 -7.18 -10.59
C THR A 42 -12.65 -5.77 -10.12
N TYR A 43 -12.34 -4.78 -10.94
CA TYR A 43 -12.65 -3.38 -10.70
C TYR A 43 -13.27 -2.71 -11.92
N ARG A 44 -14.36 -1.95 -11.72
CA ARG A 44 -15.14 -1.30 -12.80
C ARG A 44 -15.55 -2.27 -13.92
N ALA A 45 -15.76 -3.55 -13.59
CA ALA A 45 -16.09 -4.62 -14.53
C ALA A 45 -15.15 -4.78 -15.74
N SER A 46 -14.13 -3.94 -15.87
CA SER A 46 -13.23 -3.86 -17.03
C SER A 46 -11.77 -4.07 -16.71
N TYR A 47 -11.43 -4.15 -15.42
CA TYR A 47 -10.06 -4.33 -14.98
C TYR A 47 -9.97 -5.45 -13.95
N TYR A 48 -8.85 -6.17 -14.00
CA TYR A 48 -8.49 -7.20 -13.04
C TYR A 48 -7.23 -6.76 -12.32
N VAL A 49 -7.33 -6.50 -11.04
CA VAL A 49 -6.26 -5.96 -10.20
C VAL A 49 -5.73 -7.06 -9.31
N CYS A 50 -4.45 -7.40 -9.45
CA CYS A 50 -3.76 -8.42 -8.67
C CYS A 50 -2.62 -7.81 -7.87
N THR A 51 -2.50 -8.18 -6.60
CA THR A 51 -1.50 -7.64 -5.69
C THR A 51 -1.07 -8.67 -4.65
N MET A 52 -0.20 -8.29 -3.72
CA MET A 52 0.46 -9.18 -2.78
C MET A 52 -0.50 -9.77 -1.73
N SER A 53 -0.40 -11.08 -1.51
CA SER A 53 -1.17 -11.78 -0.46
C SER A 53 -0.49 -11.68 0.92
N PRO A 54 -1.23 -12.03 2.00
CA PRO A 54 -0.65 -12.13 3.32
C PRO A 54 0.62 -13.03 3.37
N PRO A 55 1.62 -12.68 4.20
CA PRO A 55 1.54 -11.74 5.35
C PRO A 55 1.53 -10.27 4.95
N SER A 56 1.70 -9.88 3.67
CA SER A 56 1.42 -8.51 3.31
C SER A 56 -0.07 -8.23 3.35
N SER A 57 -0.45 -7.13 3.97
CA SER A 57 -1.83 -6.69 4.08
C SER A 57 -2.27 -5.79 2.92
N GLY A 58 -1.28 -5.30 2.14
CA GLY A 58 -1.52 -4.33 1.09
C GLY A 58 -2.53 -4.81 0.05
N GLY A 59 -2.42 -6.08 -0.36
CA GLY A 59 -3.33 -6.62 -1.36
C GLY A 59 -4.78 -6.67 -0.93
N ILE A 60 -5.06 -7.19 0.25
CA ILE A 60 -6.43 -7.24 0.78
C ILE A 60 -6.98 -5.83 0.97
N ALA A 61 -6.19 -4.91 1.55
CA ALA A 61 -6.66 -3.56 1.80
C ALA A 61 -6.96 -2.78 0.51
N ILE A 62 -6.10 -2.90 -0.51
CA ILE A 62 -6.35 -2.28 -1.82
C ILE A 62 -7.60 -2.89 -2.48
N ALA A 63 -7.71 -4.22 -2.50
CA ALA A 63 -8.86 -4.90 -3.11
C ALA A 63 -10.18 -4.55 -2.40
N GLN A 64 -10.18 -4.44 -1.07
CA GLN A 64 -11.34 -3.98 -0.31
C GLN A 64 -11.68 -2.52 -0.62
N ALA A 65 -10.70 -1.62 -0.60
CA ALA A 65 -10.92 -0.21 -0.92
C ALA A 65 -11.49 -0.03 -2.33
N LEU A 66 -10.94 -0.72 -3.34
CA LEU A 66 -11.47 -0.73 -4.70
C LEU A 66 -12.91 -1.24 -4.74
N GLY A 67 -13.21 -2.36 -4.08
CA GLY A 67 -14.57 -2.92 -4.04
C GLY A 67 -15.58 -2.03 -3.31
N ILE A 68 -15.16 -1.27 -2.32
CA ILE A 68 -15.96 -0.21 -1.67
C ILE A 68 -16.20 0.93 -2.66
N LEU A 69 -15.14 1.40 -3.35
CA LEU A 69 -15.19 2.50 -4.31
C LEU A 69 -16.03 2.18 -5.56
N GLU A 70 -16.23 0.91 -5.92
CA GLU A 70 -17.14 0.52 -7.01
C GLU A 70 -18.57 1.02 -6.82
N ASN A 71 -18.98 1.34 -5.60
CA ASN A 71 -20.32 1.87 -5.29
C ASN A 71 -20.45 3.38 -5.53
N PHE A 72 -19.39 4.07 -5.96
CA PHE A 72 -19.35 5.51 -6.20
C PHE A 72 -18.84 5.81 -7.61
N ASP A 73 -19.41 6.84 -8.26
CA ASP A 73 -18.92 7.33 -9.55
C ASP A 73 -17.74 8.28 -9.34
N LEU A 74 -16.51 7.74 -9.33
CA LEU A 74 -15.31 8.54 -9.19
C LEU A 74 -14.91 9.32 -10.44
N SER A 75 -15.46 8.99 -11.63
CA SER A 75 -15.08 9.64 -12.88
C SER A 75 -15.32 11.15 -12.88
N LYS A 76 -16.29 11.62 -12.08
CA LYS A 76 -16.63 13.04 -11.90
C LYS A 76 -15.78 13.77 -10.86
N HIS A 77 -14.91 13.05 -10.19
CA HIS A 77 -14.16 13.53 -9.03
C HIS A 77 -12.65 13.46 -9.23
N GLY A 78 -12.22 13.51 -10.49
CA GLY A 78 -10.80 13.54 -10.86
C GLY A 78 -10.10 14.86 -10.48
N PRO A 79 -8.77 14.89 -10.59
CA PRO A 79 -8.00 16.11 -10.38
C PRO A 79 -8.26 17.13 -11.47
N THR A 80 -8.15 18.42 -11.11
CA THR A 80 -8.18 19.52 -12.07
C THR A 80 -6.78 19.74 -12.66
N ASN A 81 -6.70 19.97 -13.96
CA ASN A 81 -5.47 20.30 -14.68
C ASN A 81 -4.27 19.40 -14.32
N PRO A 82 -4.37 18.07 -14.46
CA PRO A 82 -3.26 17.19 -14.18
C PRO A 82 -2.12 17.44 -15.18
N THR A 83 -0.89 17.50 -14.64
CA THR A 83 0.36 17.63 -15.41
C THR A 83 1.33 16.53 -14.98
N ASN A 84 2.49 16.45 -15.64
CA ASN A 84 3.55 15.52 -15.21
C ASN A 84 4.13 15.88 -13.82
N GLU A 85 3.88 17.08 -13.32
CA GLU A 85 4.27 17.53 -11.98
C GLU A 85 3.18 17.30 -10.92
N GLY A 86 2.03 16.76 -11.32
CA GLY A 86 0.89 16.45 -10.47
C GLY A 86 -0.39 17.14 -10.87
N GLY A 87 -1.35 17.18 -9.97
CA GLY A 87 -2.64 17.84 -10.10
C GLY A 87 -3.31 17.91 -8.74
N VAL A 88 -4.25 18.82 -8.57
CA VAL A 88 -5.00 18.98 -7.32
C VAL A 88 -6.19 18.01 -7.35
N PRO A 89 -6.21 16.96 -6.51
CA PRO A 89 -7.37 16.07 -6.41
C PRO A 89 -8.60 16.83 -5.96
N SER A 90 -9.79 16.40 -6.41
CA SER A 90 -11.02 17.03 -5.94
C SER A 90 -11.32 16.69 -4.48
N VAL A 91 -12.01 17.57 -3.78
CA VAL A 91 -12.43 17.33 -2.37
C VAL A 91 -13.23 16.04 -2.25
N MET A 92 -14.16 15.80 -3.17
CA MET A 92 -14.99 14.59 -3.16
C MET A 92 -14.16 13.33 -3.48
N GLY A 93 -13.24 13.39 -4.44
CA GLY A 93 -12.34 12.28 -4.76
C GLY A 93 -11.51 11.88 -3.55
N VAL A 94 -10.89 12.85 -2.89
CA VAL A 94 -10.10 12.60 -1.67
C VAL A 94 -10.99 12.07 -0.54
N HIS A 95 -12.17 12.64 -0.34
CA HIS A 95 -13.12 12.16 0.68
C HIS A 95 -13.47 10.68 0.47
N LEU A 96 -13.97 10.32 -0.69
CA LEU A 96 -14.42 8.94 -0.99
C LEU A 96 -13.27 7.93 -0.87
N VAL A 97 -12.10 8.25 -1.43
CA VAL A 97 -10.93 7.35 -1.37
C VAL A 97 -10.45 7.19 0.07
N SER A 98 -10.31 8.29 0.82
CA SER A 98 -9.85 8.24 2.21
C SER A 98 -10.82 7.48 3.13
N GLU A 99 -12.12 7.61 2.92
CA GLU A 99 -13.10 6.87 3.71
C GLU A 99 -13.11 5.37 3.37
N ALA A 100 -12.95 5.01 2.08
CA ALA A 100 -12.77 3.62 1.67
C ALA A 100 -11.50 3.00 2.29
N GLU A 101 -10.41 3.75 2.32
CA GLU A 101 -9.17 3.35 2.99
C GLU A 101 -9.39 3.12 4.49
N ARG A 102 -10.06 4.04 5.22
CA ARG A 102 -10.35 3.85 6.66
C ARG A 102 -11.04 2.53 6.94
N LEU A 103 -12.03 2.19 6.13
CA LEU A 103 -12.78 0.94 6.26
C LEU A 103 -11.90 -0.28 5.98
N ALA A 104 -11.06 -0.22 4.94
CA ALA A 104 -10.13 -1.29 4.61
C ALA A 104 -9.02 -1.45 5.66
N TYR A 105 -8.48 -0.34 6.19
CA TYR A 105 -7.50 -0.39 7.28
C TYR A 105 -8.11 -0.92 8.59
N ALA A 106 -9.37 -0.62 8.88
CA ALA A 106 -10.05 -1.17 10.06
C ALA A 106 -10.08 -2.70 10.03
N ASP A 107 -10.40 -3.28 8.88
CA ASP A 107 -10.40 -4.73 8.69
C ASP A 107 -8.98 -5.31 8.70
N ARG A 108 -8.06 -4.65 7.99
CA ARG A 108 -6.64 -5.00 7.93
C ARG A 108 -6.04 -5.12 9.34
N ASP A 109 -6.24 -4.10 10.17
CA ASP A 109 -5.63 -3.99 11.49
C ASP A 109 -6.12 -5.08 12.46
N LYS A 110 -7.30 -5.61 12.24
CA LYS A 110 -7.88 -6.68 13.04
C LYS A 110 -7.56 -8.07 12.50
N TYR A 111 -7.72 -8.28 11.18
CA TYR A 111 -7.82 -9.62 10.61
C TYR A 111 -6.57 -10.10 9.87
N VAL A 112 -5.70 -9.19 9.37
CA VAL A 112 -4.64 -9.58 8.45
C VAL A 112 -3.30 -9.74 9.16
N ALA A 113 -2.72 -10.93 9.02
CA ALA A 113 -1.39 -11.29 9.49
C ALA A 113 -0.85 -12.47 8.65
N ASP A 114 0.21 -13.15 9.10
CA ASP A 114 0.71 -14.36 8.44
C ASP A 114 -0.33 -15.49 8.51
N THR A 115 -0.90 -15.82 7.36
CA THR A 115 -1.97 -16.83 7.24
C THR A 115 -1.51 -18.28 7.47
N ASP A 116 -0.21 -18.51 7.57
CA ASP A 116 0.31 -19.80 8.02
C ASP A 116 0.08 -20.02 9.54
N PHE A 117 -0.19 -18.95 10.29
CA PHE A 117 -0.38 -18.94 11.74
C PHE A 117 -1.77 -18.47 12.17
N ILE A 118 -2.33 -17.48 11.49
CA ILE A 118 -3.63 -16.91 11.80
C ILE A 118 -4.47 -16.90 10.53
N PRO A 119 -5.46 -17.78 10.40
CA PRO A 119 -6.32 -17.80 9.23
C PRO A 119 -7.13 -16.52 9.12
N LEU A 120 -7.41 -16.10 7.88
CA LEU A 120 -8.37 -15.04 7.62
C LEU A 120 -9.80 -15.49 7.98
N PRO A 121 -10.73 -14.55 8.23
CA PRO A 121 -12.12 -14.88 8.55
C PRO A 121 -12.82 -15.73 7.48
N GLY A 122 -13.72 -16.59 7.90
CA GLY A 122 -14.61 -17.38 7.04
C GLY A 122 -13.86 -18.23 6.00
N LYS A 123 -14.07 -17.95 4.72
CA LYS A 123 -13.42 -18.63 3.60
C LYS A 123 -12.13 -17.93 3.13
N GLY A 124 -11.50 -17.13 4.00
CA GLY A 124 -10.27 -16.42 3.68
C GLY A 124 -10.49 -15.16 2.85
N VAL A 125 -9.64 -14.96 1.83
CA VAL A 125 -9.69 -13.76 0.97
C VAL A 125 -11.08 -13.54 0.37
N SER A 126 -11.77 -14.60 -0.07
CA SER A 126 -13.11 -14.49 -0.67
C SER A 126 -14.17 -13.94 0.28
N THR A 127 -14.04 -14.18 1.59
CA THR A 127 -14.94 -13.59 2.59
C THR A 127 -14.66 -12.10 2.76
N MET A 128 -13.38 -11.72 2.79
CA MET A 128 -13.00 -10.31 2.95
C MET A 128 -13.30 -9.46 1.72
N LEU A 129 -13.39 -10.09 0.53
CA LEU A 129 -13.68 -9.43 -0.76
C LEU A 129 -15.09 -9.70 -1.28
N ASP A 130 -15.97 -10.25 -0.44
CA ASP A 130 -17.36 -10.50 -0.82
C ASP A 130 -18.07 -9.18 -1.21
N LYS A 131 -18.71 -9.17 -2.38
CA LYS A 131 -19.31 -7.94 -2.94
C LYS A 131 -20.47 -7.39 -2.09
N ALA A 132 -21.25 -8.26 -1.43
CA ALA A 132 -22.32 -7.82 -0.55
C ALA A 132 -21.73 -7.17 0.70
N TYR A 133 -20.71 -7.80 1.31
CA TYR A 133 -19.98 -7.23 2.42
C TYR A 133 -19.36 -5.87 2.08
N LEU A 134 -18.66 -5.75 0.95
CA LEU A 134 -18.03 -4.48 0.53
C LEU A 134 -19.07 -3.39 0.24
N LYS A 135 -20.26 -3.76 -0.26
CA LYS A 135 -21.38 -2.84 -0.43
C LYS A 135 -21.94 -2.35 0.92
N GLU A 136 -22.04 -3.22 1.92
CA GLU A 136 -22.41 -2.82 3.29
C GLU A 136 -21.39 -1.85 3.88
N ARG A 137 -20.08 -2.11 3.67
CA ARG A 137 -19.03 -1.18 4.08
C ARG A 137 -19.15 0.16 3.36
N ALA A 138 -19.39 0.16 2.05
CA ALA A 138 -19.58 1.37 1.26
C ALA A 138 -20.78 2.23 1.75
N ALA A 139 -21.84 1.60 2.22
CA ALA A 139 -23.03 2.29 2.74
C ALA A 139 -22.74 3.14 4.01
N LEU A 140 -21.60 2.91 4.67
CA LEU A 140 -21.15 3.75 5.79
C LEU A 140 -20.61 5.10 5.31
N ILE A 141 -20.15 5.20 4.06
CA ILE A 141 -19.61 6.43 3.47
C ILE A 141 -20.79 7.25 2.95
N GLN A 142 -20.93 8.46 3.44
CA GLN A 142 -21.94 9.40 2.98
C GLN A 142 -21.27 10.50 2.15
N PRO A 143 -21.45 10.55 0.83
CA PRO A 143 -20.77 11.54 -0.02
C PRO A 143 -21.02 12.98 0.42
N ASP A 144 -22.26 13.30 0.79
CA ASP A 144 -22.63 14.61 1.31
C ASP A 144 -22.48 14.75 2.83
N GLY A 145 -22.05 13.68 3.50
CA GLY A 145 -21.87 13.61 4.95
C GLY A 145 -20.50 14.04 5.41
N LYS A 146 -20.25 13.73 6.69
CA LYS A 146 -18.97 13.96 7.37
C LYS A 146 -18.06 12.75 7.26
N SER A 147 -16.75 13.00 7.42
CA SER A 147 -15.77 11.92 7.58
C SER A 147 -16.14 10.98 8.74
N LEU A 148 -15.89 9.69 8.55
CA LEU A 148 -16.02 8.67 9.59
C LEU A 148 -15.05 8.89 10.77
N GLY A 149 -13.94 9.61 10.52
CA GLY A 149 -12.86 9.77 11.49
C GLY A 149 -12.13 8.46 11.76
N THR A 150 -12.75 7.53 12.47
CA THR A 150 -12.30 6.15 12.65
C THR A 150 -13.44 5.18 12.38
N ALA A 151 -13.11 4.02 11.87
CA ALA A 151 -14.07 2.96 11.57
C ALA A 151 -13.81 1.73 12.44
N SER A 152 -14.87 1.02 12.80
CA SER A 152 -14.76 -0.33 13.34
C SER A 152 -14.50 -1.32 12.22
N ALA A 153 -13.75 -2.38 12.51
CA ALA A 153 -13.65 -3.52 11.60
C ALA A 153 -15.03 -4.10 11.34
N GLY A 154 -15.26 -4.55 10.12
CA GLY A 154 -16.54 -5.16 9.76
C GLY A 154 -16.76 -6.51 10.45
N ALA A 155 -18.00 -6.94 10.53
CA ALA A 155 -18.38 -8.21 11.16
C ALA A 155 -18.14 -9.36 10.16
N LEU A 156 -16.97 -10.00 10.23
CA LEU A 156 -16.61 -11.15 9.39
C LEU A 156 -16.68 -12.48 10.16
N GLY A 157 -17.59 -12.58 11.10
CA GLY A 157 -17.77 -13.72 12.00
C GLY A 157 -17.19 -13.46 13.40
N ASP A 158 -17.35 -14.45 14.27
CA ASP A 158 -16.80 -14.39 15.63
C ASP A 158 -15.31 -14.72 15.61
N VAL A 159 -14.49 -13.66 15.47
CA VAL A 159 -13.03 -13.76 15.43
C VAL A 159 -12.47 -12.98 16.62
N PRO A 160 -11.96 -13.66 17.66
CA PRO A 160 -11.47 -13.02 18.89
C PRO A 160 -10.05 -12.47 18.69
N LEU A 161 -9.92 -11.44 17.85
CA LEU A 161 -8.67 -10.74 17.54
C LEU A 161 -8.77 -9.27 17.93
N GLY A 162 -7.71 -8.78 18.59
CA GLY A 162 -7.50 -7.37 18.88
C GLY A 162 -6.95 -6.59 17.69
N VAL A 163 -6.98 -5.26 17.79
CA VAL A 163 -6.54 -4.34 16.74
C VAL A 163 -5.06 -4.01 16.91
N ASP A 164 -4.28 -4.18 15.84
CA ASP A 164 -2.87 -3.81 15.78
C ASP A 164 -2.72 -2.35 15.31
N LYS A 165 -2.03 -1.54 16.11
CA LYS A 165 -1.73 -0.12 15.83
C LYS A 165 -0.27 0.15 15.55
N THR A 166 0.53 -0.87 15.29
CA THR A 166 1.98 -0.74 15.02
C THR A 166 2.22 0.02 13.72
N VAL A 167 3.15 0.97 13.76
CA VAL A 167 3.56 1.77 12.61
C VAL A 167 4.68 1.06 11.86
N GLU A 168 4.50 0.85 10.56
CA GLU A 168 5.47 0.25 9.64
C GLU A 168 6.28 1.33 8.91
N ARG A 169 7.55 1.06 8.55
CA ARG A 169 8.49 2.04 7.98
C ARG A 169 9.29 1.43 6.83
N GLY A 170 9.97 2.28 6.06
CA GLY A 170 10.99 1.97 5.05
C GLY A 170 10.52 1.06 3.89
N THR A 171 11.09 1.19 2.72
CA THR A 171 10.86 0.28 1.57
C THR A 171 11.46 0.86 0.29
N THR A 172 11.60 0.04 -0.76
CA THR A 172 11.84 0.45 -2.16
C THR A 172 10.93 -0.32 -3.09
N HIS A 173 10.71 0.20 -4.31
CA HIS A 173 9.91 -0.46 -5.33
C HIS A 173 10.48 -0.25 -6.72
N PHE A 174 10.32 -1.25 -7.60
CA PHE A 174 10.58 -1.14 -9.03
C PHE A 174 9.62 -1.98 -9.86
N SER A 175 9.36 -1.53 -11.09
CA SER A 175 8.57 -2.23 -12.09
C SER A 175 9.41 -2.45 -13.35
N ILE A 176 9.30 -3.60 -13.99
CA ILE A 176 10.03 -3.96 -15.21
C ILE A 176 9.08 -4.62 -16.18
N VAL A 177 9.17 -4.26 -17.45
CA VAL A 177 8.57 -5.01 -18.56
C VAL A 177 9.70 -5.35 -19.55
N ASP A 178 9.88 -6.65 -19.84
CA ASP A 178 10.92 -7.09 -20.75
C ASP A 178 10.44 -7.14 -22.21
N ALA A 179 11.36 -7.42 -23.12
CA ALA A 179 11.09 -7.50 -24.57
C ALA A 179 10.14 -8.66 -24.94
N TYR A 180 9.93 -9.63 -24.06
CA TYR A 180 9.01 -10.75 -24.26
C TYR A 180 7.61 -10.47 -23.72
N GLY A 181 7.42 -9.31 -23.06
CA GLY A 181 6.16 -8.94 -22.42
C GLY A 181 5.99 -9.52 -20.99
N ASN A 182 7.03 -10.08 -20.39
CA ASN A 182 6.99 -10.44 -18.99
C ASN A 182 7.01 -9.17 -18.13
N VAL A 183 6.24 -9.19 -17.05
CA VAL A 183 6.10 -8.04 -16.16
C VAL A 183 6.48 -8.42 -14.74
N VAL A 184 7.31 -7.58 -14.12
CA VAL A 184 7.66 -7.66 -12.71
C VAL A 184 7.22 -6.38 -12.01
N SER A 185 6.54 -6.51 -10.90
CA SER A 185 6.29 -5.46 -9.93
C SER A 185 6.85 -5.95 -8.59
N MET A 186 7.92 -5.32 -8.10
CA MET A 186 8.64 -5.83 -6.94
C MET A 186 8.84 -4.74 -5.88
N THR A 187 8.38 -5.03 -4.69
CA THR A 187 8.62 -4.21 -3.49
C THR A 187 9.59 -4.95 -2.58
N SER A 188 10.66 -4.29 -2.16
CA SER A 188 11.71 -4.85 -1.32
C SER A 188 12.03 -3.89 -0.18
N THR A 189 12.48 -4.42 0.97
CA THR A 189 12.73 -3.60 2.14
C THR A 189 13.81 -4.19 3.03
N VAL A 190 14.47 -3.30 3.74
CA VAL A 190 15.24 -3.63 4.96
C VAL A 190 14.55 -3.08 6.21
N GLU A 191 13.31 -2.64 6.06
CA GLU A 191 12.38 -2.00 6.97
C GLU A 191 12.81 -0.55 7.26
N SER A 192 13.63 -0.25 8.24
CA SER A 192 14.14 1.11 8.47
C SER A 192 15.19 1.50 7.43
N SER A 193 15.47 2.81 7.26
CA SER A 193 16.40 3.33 6.24
C SER A 193 17.79 2.68 6.28
N MET A 194 18.29 2.31 7.45
CA MET A 194 19.55 1.62 7.66
C MET A 194 19.38 0.16 8.11
N GLY A 195 18.17 -0.38 7.99
CA GLY A 195 17.83 -1.71 8.49
C GLY A 195 18.26 -1.90 9.95
N SER A 196 19.01 -2.96 10.23
CA SER A 196 19.59 -3.21 11.56
C SER A 196 20.92 -2.51 11.79
N PHE A 197 21.32 -1.53 10.98
CA PHE A 197 22.62 -0.85 11.00
C PHE A 197 23.83 -1.75 10.78
N HIS A 198 23.60 -2.98 10.32
CA HIS A 198 24.68 -3.90 9.96
C HIS A 198 24.76 -4.11 8.44
N MET A 199 25.99 -4.13 7.93
CA MET A 199 26.26 -4.41 6.52
C MET A 199 27.10 -5.68 6.39
N VAL A 200 26.72 -6.56 5.48
CA VAL A 200 27.43 -7.81 5.15
C VAL A 200 27.35 -8.08 3.66
N GLY A 201 28.48 -8.37 3.02
CA GLY A 201 28.49 -8.76 1.60
C GLY A 201 27.95 -7.68 0.65
N GLY A 202 28.02 -6.41 1.04
CA GLY A 202 27.56 -5.28 0.23
C GLY A 202 26.08 -4.92 0.37
N PHE A 203 25.34 -5.49 1.33
CA PHE A 203 23.95 -5.14 1.62
C PHE A 203 23.67 -4.96 3.11
N LEU A 204 22.67 -4.15 3.42
CA LEU A 204 22.18 -3.95 4.79
C LEU A 204 21.36 -5.14 5.27
N LEU A 205 21.55 -5.53 6.52
CA LEU A 205 20.66 -6.50 7.17
C LEU A 205 19.38 -5.81 7.60
N THR A 206 18.26 -6.51 7.44
CA THR A 206 16.93 -6.00 7.79
C THR A 206 16.69 -5.95 9.29
N ASN A 207 15.81 -5.06 9.73
CA ASN A 207 15.17 -5.07 11.06
C ASN A 207 13.67 -5.41 10.96
N GLN A 208 13.23 -6.16 9.94
CA GLN A 208 11.83 -6.44 9.60
C GLN A 208 10.98 -6.99 10.76
N LEU A 209 11.60 -7.59 11.78
CA LEU A 209 10.86 -8.10 12.95
C LEU A 209 10.16 -7.00 13.76
N THR A 210 10.55 -5.73 13.58
CA THR A 210 9.85 -4.57 14.17
C THR A 210 8.47 -4.32 13.58
N ASP A 211 8.11 -4.95 12.46
CA ASP A 211 6.78 -4.92 11.88
C ASP A 211 5.79 -5.88 12.57
N PHE A 212 6.23 -6.72 13.50
CA PHE A 212 5.31 -7.37 14.41
C PHE A 212 4.64 -6.35 15.33
N SER A 213 3.43 -6.69 15.80
CA SER A 213 2.76 -5.87 16.80
C SER A 213 3.66 -5.66 18.03
N ALA A 214 3.76 -4.40 18.45
CA ALA A 214 4.52 -4.02 19.65
C ALA A 214 3.95 -4.64 20.95
N GLN A 215 2.69 -5.09 20.90
CA GLN A 215 2.01 -5.76 22.00
C GLN A 215 1.42 -7.09 21.53
N PRO A 216 1.46 -8.15 22.33
CA PRO A 216 0.87 -9.45 21.95
C PRO A 216 -0.66 -9.46 22.02
N ALA A 217 -1.25 -8.53 22.76
CA ALA A 217 -2.68 -8.37 22.94
C ALA A 217 -3.04 -6.89 23.01
N ASP A 218 -4.31 -6.56 22.75
CA ASP A 218 -4.84 -5.21 22.91
C ASP A 218 -5.11 -4.84 24.38
N GLY A 219 -5.62 -3.63 24.62
CA GLY A 219 -5.90 -3.12 25.97
C GLY A 219 -6.96 -3.91 26.76
N ALA A 220 -7.73 -4.76 26.08
CA ALA A 220 -8.71 -5.67 26.69
C ALA A 220 -8.15 -7.09 26.89
N GLY A 221 -6.88 -7.32 26.56
CA GLY A 221 -6.24 -8.63 26.66
C GLY A 221 -6.55 -9.57 25.50
N VAL A 222 -7.18 -9.08 24.43
CA VAL A 222 -7.52 -9.89 23.26
C VAL A 222 -6.28 -10.04 22.36
N PRO A 223 -5.89 -11.27 21.97
CA PRO A 223 -4.68 -11.50 21.18
C PRO A 223 -4.69 -10.76 19.84
N ILE A 224 -3.58 -10.11 19.48
CA ILE A 224 -3.43 -9.45 18.19
C ILE A 224 -2.97 -10.46 17.14
N ALA A 225 -3.57 -10.39 15.93
CA ALA A 225 -3.23 -11.29 14.83
C ALA A 225 -1.74 -11.23 14.47
N ASN A 226 -1.17 -10.02 14.40
CA ASN A 226 0.23 -9.77 14.04
C ASN A 226 1.21 -9.87 15.24
N ARG A 227 0.84 -10.52 16.35
CA ARG A 227 1.78 -10.75 17.46
C ARG A 227 2.93 -11.64 17.04
N VAL A 228 4.10 -11.45 17.66
CA VAL A 228 5.29 -12.25 17.40
C VAL A 228 5.07 -13.72 17.75
N ALA A 229 5.58 -14.62 16.91
CA ALA A 229 5.66 -16.05 17.19
C ALA A 229 6.85 -16.67 16.43
N PRO A 230 7.47 -17.77 16.94
CA PRO A 230 8.56 -18.44 16.24
C PRO A 230 8.14 -18.92 14.85
N GLY A 231 8.98 -18.67 13.84
CA GLY A 231 8.74 -19.05 12.44
C GLY A 231 7.69 -18.24 11.69
N LYS A 232 6.98 -17.34 12.36
CA LYS A 232 5.99 -16.43 11.77
C LYS A 232 6.66 -15.27 11.08
N ARG A 233 6.05 -14.80 9.97
CA ARG A 233 6.44 -13.57 9.28
C ARG A 233 5.64 -12.39 9.82
N PRO A 234 6.27 -11.22 10.00
CA PRO A 234 5.54 -10.01 10.37
C PRO A 234 4.61 -9.57 9.23
N ARG A 235 3.55 -8.85 9.59
CA ARG A 235 2.69 -8.20 8.61
C ARG A 235 3.46 -7.09 7.90
N SER A 236 3.15 -6.89 6.61
CA SER A 236 3.67 -5.79 5.80
C SER A 236 2.54 -5.05 5.10
N THR A 237 2.82 -3.85 4.60
CA THR A 237 1.94 -3.07 3.71
C THR A 237 2.39 -3.10 2.26
N MET A 238 3.49 -3.75 1.94
CA MET A 238 4.00 -3.85 0.57
C MET A 238 2.91 -4.35 -0.38
N ALA A 239 2.71 -3.62 -1.47
CA ALA A 239 1.60 -3.83 -2.40
C ALA A 239 2.06 -3.72 -3.87
N PRO A 240 3.03 -4.54 -4.31
CA PRO A 240 3.33 -4.61 -5.74
C PRO A 240 2.06 -5.03 -6.48
N THR A 241 1.64 -4.26 -7.48
CA THR A 241 0.34 -4.40 -8.12
C THR A 241 0.47 -4.52 -9.62
N LEU A 242 -0.29 -5.44 -10.20
CA LEU A 242 -0.48 -5.62 -11.64
C LEU A 242 -1.96 -5.40 -11.97
N VAL A 243 -2.22 -4.67 -13.05
CA VAL A 243 -3.56 -4.43 -13.56
C VAL A 243 -3.66 -4.99 -14.98
N PHE A 244 -4.72 -5.71 -15.24
CA PHE A 244 -5.04 -6.30 -16.54
C PHE A 244 -6.39 -5.79 -17.04
N LYS A 245 -6.61 -5.82 -18.34
CA LYS A 245 -7.93 -5.58 -18.94
C LYS A 245 -8.79 -6.84 -18.81
N GLY A 246 -10.07 -6.68 -18.53
CA GLY A 246 -11.00 -7.81 -18.38
C GLY A 246 -11.15 -8.28 -16.95
N THR A 247 -11.38 -9.58 -16.77
CA THR A 247 -11.73 -10.22 -15.48
C THR A 247 -10.76 -11.31 -15.04
N GLU A 248 -9.64 -11.45 -15.77
CA GLU A 248 -8.60 -12.45 -15.54
C GLU A 248 -7.23 -11.91 -15.99
N PRO A 249 -6.12 -12.53 -15.60
CA PRO A 249 -4.80 -12.17 -16.09
C PRO A 249 -4.71 -12.34 -17.62
N GLY A 250 -4.14 -11.33 -18.30
CA GLY A 250 -4.02 -11.37 -19.77
C GLY A 250 -3.49 -10.05 -20.32
N ASP A 251 -4.35 -9.24 -20.83
CA ASP A 251 -3.99 -7.93 -21.39
C ASP A 251 -3.44 -6.99 -20.30
N PHE A 252 -2.12 -6.89 -20.25
CA PHE A 252 -1.41 -6.02 -19.30
C PHE A 252 -1.79 -4.55 -19.51
N VAL A 253 -2.15 -3.87 -18.44
CA VAL A 253 -2.47 -2.44 -18.41
C VAL A 253 -1.43 -1.66 -17.61
N MET A 254 -1.11 -2.11 -16.38
CA MET A 254 -0.26 -1.35 -15.48
C MET A 254 0.49 -2.26 -14.51
N ALA A 255 1.75 -1.92 -14.23
CA ALA A 255 2.50 -2.39 -13.07
C ALA A 255 2.83 -1.18 -12.20
N THR A 256 2.59 -1.26 -10.90
CA THR A 256 2.86 -0.16 -9.97
C THR A 256 3.11 -0.66 -8.55
N GLY A 257 3.73 0.17 -7.77
CA GLY A 257 3.96 0.00 -6.35
C GLY A 257 4.76 1.16 -5.78
N SER A 258 4.95 1.15 -4.47
CA SER A 258 5.62 2.27 -3.78
C SER A 258 6.31 1.80 -2.51
N PRO A 259 7.40 2.44 -2.07
CA PRO A 259 7.77 2.53 -0.67
C PRO A 259 6.81 3.43 0.11
N GLY A 260 6.91 3.45 1.46
CA GLY A 260 6.13 4.38 2.28
C GLY A 260 5.65 3.84 3.62
N GLY A 261 6.12 2.66 4.04
CA GLY A 261 5.69 2.05 5.30
C GLY A 261 4.17 1.86 5.32
N GLY A 262 3.51 2.18 6.40
CA GLY A 262 2.07 2.03 6.58
C GLY A 262 1.19 2.75 5.54
N THR A 263 1.73 3.71 4.79
CA THR A 263 1.00 4.49 3.76
C THR A 263 1.18 3.98 2.33
N ILE A 264 1.94 2.90 2.11
CA ILE A 264 2.10 2.28 0.79
C ILE A 264 0.75 1.99 0.12
N ILE A 265 -0.20 1.48 0.88
CA ILE A 265 -1.57 1.16 0.41
C ILE A 265 -2.22 2.40 -0.21
N GLN A 266 -2.11 3.56 0.45
CA GLN A 266 -2.67 4.84 -0.02
C GLN A 266 -2.04 5.27 -1.35
N TYR A 267 -0.72 5.20 -1.45
CA TYR A 267 0.00 5.62 -2.65
C TYR A 267 -0.32 4.74 -3.86
N VAL A 268 -0.38 3.42 -3.65
CA VAL A 268 -0.73 2.48 -4.71
C VAL A 268 -2.20 2.62 -5.11
N LEU A 269 -3.12 2.70 -4.14
CA LEU A 269 -4.55 2.89 -4.40
C LEU A 269 -4.80 4.19 -5.17
N LYS A 270 -4.21 5.32 -4.74
CA LYS A 270 -4.28 6.61 -5.43
C LYS A 270 -3.85 6.47 -6.90
N THR A 271 -2.75 5.76 -7.15
CA THR A 271 -2.21 5.58 -8.51
C THR A 271 -3.13 4.72 -9.37
N VAL A 272 -3.70 3.63 -8.81
CA VAL A 272 -4.68 2.79 -9.52
C VAL A 272 -5.95 3.57 -9.83
N VAL A 273 -6.50 4.30 -8.87
CA VAL A 273 -7.69 5.16 -9.07
C VAL A 273 -7.37 6.25 -10.09
N GLY A 274 -6.22 6.88 -10.01
CA GLY A 274 -5.76 7.89 -10.97
C GLY A 274 -5.76 7.37 -12.41
N ALA A 275 -5.20 6.19 -12.62
CA ALA A 275 -5.12 5.59 -13.95
C ALA A 275 -6.49 5.08 -14.44
N VAL A 276 -7.28 4.42 -13.58
CA VAL A 276 -8.51 3.72 -13.98
C VAL A 276 -9.74 4.62 -13.97
N ASP A 277 -9.95 5.42 -12.93
CA ASP A 277 -11.15 6.24 -12.79
C ASP A 277 -10.97 7.66 -13.37
N TRP A 278 -9.75 8.19 -13.31
CA TRP A 278 -9.47 9.56 -13.73
C TRP A 278 -8.70 9.64 -15.04
N ASN A 279 -8.43 8.49 -15.66
CA ASN A 279 -7.76 8.38 -16.98
C ASN A 279 -6.44 9.15 -17.07
N LEU A 280 -5.69 9.19 -15.98
CA LEU A 280 -4.35 9.78 -15.93
C LEU A 280 -3.34 8.86 -16.62
N ASP A 281 -2.34 9.44 -17.27
CA ASP A 281 -1.20 8.68 -17.76
C ASP A 281 -0.25 8.25 -16.62
N ALA A 282 0.78 7.48 -16.96
CA ALA A 282 1.68 6.89 -15.96
C ALA A 282 2.35 7.96 -15.07
N GLN A 283 2.83 9.06 -15.67
CA GLN A 283 3.50 10.12 -14.93
C GLN A 283 2.51 10.95 -14.10
N GLN A 284 1.37 11.32 -14.67
CA GLN A 284 0.33 12.08 -13.97
C GLN A 284 -0.20 11.33 -12.75
N ALA A 285 -0.54 10.03 -12.91
CA ALA A 285 -1.02 9.20 -11.80
C ALA A 285 0.04 9.06 -10.68
N THR A 286 1.30 8.95 -11.07
CA THR A 286 2.43 8.83 -10.14
C THR A 286 2.68 10.14 -9.40
N SER A 287 2.71 11.27 -10.10
CA SER A 287 3.00 12.59 -9.55
C SER A 287 1.85 13.24 -8.81
N LEU A 288 0.62 12.72 -8.94
CA LEU A 288 -0.56 13.25 -8.25
C LEU A 288 -0.27 13.47 -6.77
N VAL A 289 -0.71 14.59 -6.22
CA VAL A 289 -0.55 14.90 -4.79
C VAL A 289 -0.98 13.69 -3.96
N ASN A 290 -0.14 13.27 -3.02
CA ASN A 290 -0.48 12.17 -2.14
C ASN A 290 -1.56 12.59 -1.14
N PHE A 291 -2.51 11.71 -0.95
CA PHE A 291 -3.56 11.86 0.06
C PHE A 291 -4.01 10.49 0.53
N GLY A 292 -4.74 10.46 1.63
CA GLY A 292 -5.34 9.23 2.12
C GLY A 292 -5.48 9.21 3.63
N ALA A 293 -6.04 8.13 4.15
CA ALA A 293 -6.20 7.91 5.57
C ALA A 293 -5.95 6.44 5.95
N THR A 294 -5.14 6.24 6.97
CA THR A 294 -5.21 5.00 7.75
C THR A 294 -6.49 5.01 8.59
N ASN A 295 -6.77 3.98 9.36
CA ASN A 295 -7.90 4.02 10.30
C ASN A 295 -7.58 4.89 11.54
N SER A 296 -7.44 6.18 11.30
CA SER A 296 -7.21 7.24 12.30
C SER A 296 -8.10 8.45 11.97
N PRO A 297 -8.35 9.38 12.91
CA PRO A 297 -9.11 10.60 12.63
C PRO A 297 -8.48 11.48 11.55
N THR A 298 -7.20 11.31 11.28
CA THR A 298 -6.42 12.18 10.38
C THR A 298 -6.53 11.72 8.93
N THR A 299 -6.74 12.67 8.04
CA THR A 299 -6.57 12.53 6.59
C THR A 299 -5.30 13.27 6.18
N ASN A 300 -4.37 12.57 5.57
CA ASN A 300 -3.11 13.14 5.13
C ASN A 300 -3.26 13.77 3.74
N VAL A 301 -2.61 14.91 3.55
CA VAL A 301 -2.44 15.59 2.26
C VAL A 301 -0.99 16.05 2.15
N ASP A 302 -0.34 15.76 1.04
CA ASP A 302 1.09 16.02 0.82
C ASP A 302 1.33 17.42 0.24
N GLY A 303 1.06 18.45 1.04
CA GLY A 303 1.28 19.83 0.60
C GLY A 303 2.71 20.33 0.74
N ALA A 304 3.58 19.60 1.44
CA ALA A 304 4.97 20.01 1.59
C ALA A 304 5.86 19.63 0.40
N ASN A 305 5.43 18.67 -0.43
CA ASN A 305 6.18 18.20 -1.62
C ASN A 305 5.59 18.70 -2.95
N THR A 306 4.78 19.75 -2.92
CA THR A 306 4.18 20.31 -4.13
C THR A 306 4.17 21.83 -4.06
N ALA A 307 4.28 22.47 -5.22
CA ALA A 307 4.08 23.91 -5.37
C ALA A 307 2.60 24.27 -5.66
N LEU A 308 1.71 23.28 -5.77
CA LEU A 308 0.29 23.50 -6.04
C LEU A 308 -0.41 24.11 -4.82
N ASP A 309 -1.34 25.03 -5.07
CA ASP A 309 -2.21 25.56 -4.02
C ASP A 309 -3.28 24.53 -3.62
N LEU A 310 -3.16 24.01 -2.42
CA LEU A 310 -4.07 23.02 -1.85
C LEU A 310 -5.09 23.63 -0.87
N THR A 311 -5.16 24.94 -0.74
CA THR A 311 -6.02 25.63 0.23
C THR A 311 -7.48 25.19 0.07
N GLY A 312 -8.02 25.25 -1.16
CA GLY A 312 -9.40 24.84 -1.44
C GLY A 312 -9.68 23.37 -1.14
N LEU A 313 -8.71 22.47 -1.39
CA LEU A 313 -8.81 21.06 -1.04
C LEU A 313 -8.85 20.88 0.48
N ILE A 314 -7.92 21.49 1.19
CA ILE A 314 -7.80 21.36 2.65
C ILE A 314 -9.05 21.92 3.34
N ASP A 315 -9.51 23.10 2.95
CA ASP A 315 -10.70 23.73 3.54
C ASP A 315 -11.98 22.95 3.22
N GLY A 316 -12.09 22.42 2.00
CA GLY A 316 -13.20 21.55 1.61
C GLY A 316 -13.24 20.24 2.42
N LEU A 317 -12.08 19.62 2.68
CA LEU A 317 -11.99 18.42 3.52
C LEU A 317 -12.35 18.73 4.97
N LYS A 318 -11.86 19.86 5.54
CA LYS A 318 -12.25 20.32 6.88
C LYS A 318 -13.75 20.55 6.99
N ALA A 319 -14.36 21.17 5.98
CA ALA A 319 -15.80 21.37 5.93
C ALA A 319 -16.57 20.05 5.94
N LYS A 320 -16.01 18.98 5.37
CA LYS A 320 -16.51 17.60 5.48
C LYS A 320 -16.11 16.89 6.78
N GLY A 321 -15.53 17.60 7.75
CA GLY A 321 -15.20 17.04 9.08
C GLY A 321 -13.93 16.21 9.14
N HIS A 322 -13.07 16.26 8.11
CA HIS A 322 -11.75 15.65 8.20
C HIS A 322 -10.81 16.44 9.10
N THR A 323 -10.04 15.76 9.93
CA THR A 323 -8.85 16.35 10.55
C THR A 323 -7.71 16.23 9.54
N VAL A 324 -7.38 17.34 8.86
CA VAL A 324 -6.38 17.32 7.79
C VAL A 324 -4.98 17.53 8.34
N ASN A 325 -4.08 16.60 8.05
CA ASN A 325 -2.65 16.73 8.26
C ASN A 325 -1.97 17.08 6.91
N ASN A 326 -1.54 18.34 6.80
CA ASN A 326 -0.80 18.83 5.64
C ASN A 326 0.71 18.74 5.92
N ALA A 327 1.32 17.63 5.56
CA ALA A 327 2.72 17.35 5.83
C ALA A 327 3.36 16.54 4.69
N ALA A 328 4.69 16.58 4.61
CA ALA A 328 5.44 15.80 3.63
C ALA A 328 5.16 14.30 3.77
N GLN A 329 4.97 13.64 2.65
CA GLN A 329 4.81 12.19 2.55
C GLN A 329 5.90 11.61 1.65
N SER A 330 6.51 10.51 2.08
CA SER A 330 7.68 9.93 1.42
C SER A 330 7.32 8.74 0.51
N SER A 331 6.41 8.95 -0.43
CA SER A 331 6.17 7.96 -1.48
C SER A 331 7.36 7.85 -2.43
N GLY A 332 7.37 6.83 -3.25
CA GLY A 332 8.35 6.60 -4.30
C GLY A 332 7.72 5.68 -5.33
N VAL A 333 6.54 6.10 -5.83
CA VAL A 333 5.77 5.31 -6.78
C VAL A 333 6.57 5.11 -8.07
N SER A 334 6.59 3.88 -8.55
CA SER A 334 7.10 3.53 -9.88
C SER A 334 5.98 2.84 -10.66
N THR A 335 5.68 3.36 -11.84
CA THR A 335 4.57 2.88 -12.65
C THR A 335 5.01 2.64 -14.08
N ILE A 336 4.59 1.51 -14.67
CA ILE A 336 4.66 1.29 -16.11
C ILE A 336 3.24 1.01 -16.59
N MET A 337 2.79 1.71 -17.64
CA MET A 337 1.49 1.49 -18.28
C MET A 337 1.66 1.11 -19.74
N ARG A 338 0.83 0.18 -20.20
CA ARG A 338 0.65 -0.08 -21.63
C ARG A 338 -0.43 0.85 -22.15
N VAL A 339 -0.10 1.68 -23.10
CA VAL A 339 -1.01 2.67 -23.71
C VAL A 339 -1.08 2.49 -25.22
N ASN A 340 -2.17 2.96 -25.82
CA ASN A 340 -2.26 3.10 -27.27
C ASN A 340 -2.17 4.58 -27.62
N ARG A 341 -1.14 4.95 -28.37
CA ARG A 341 -0.95 6.32 -28.90
C ARG A 341 -0.94 6.26 -30.43
N ASN A 342 -1.91 6.88 -31.05
CA ASN A 342 -2.03 6.94 -32.51
C ASN A 342 -2.04 5.55 -33.17
N GLY A 343 -2.72 4.57 -32.57
CA GLY A 343 -2.81 3.21 -33.06
C GLY A 343 -1.57 2.33 -32.77
N GLN A 344 -0.55 2.86 -32.10
CA GLN A 344 0.62 2.09 -31.68
C GLN A 344 0.56 1.79 -30.20
N THR A 345 0.78 0.53 -29.84
CA THR A 345 0.95 0.12 -28.45
C THR A 345 2.34 0.52 -27.98
N ARG A 346 2.43 1.20 -26.85
CA ARG A 346 3.67 1.63 -26.20
C ARG A 346 3.62 1.37 -24.70
N LEU A 347 4.80 1.37 -24.09
CA LEU A 347 4.96 1.44 -22.64
C LEU A 347 5.29 2.88 -22.25
N GLU A 348 4.60 3.40 -21.27
CA GLU A 348 4.86 4.68 -20.65
C GLU A 348 5.26 4.46 -19.19
N GLY A 349 6.33 5.10 -18.73
CA GLY A 349 6.81 5.05 -17.36
C GLY A 349 6.45 6.31 -16.60
N GLY A 350 6.18 6.16 -15.31
CA GLY A 350 6.01 7.26 -14.36
C GLY A 350 6.88 7.03 -13.13
N VAL A 351 7.54 8.09 -12.68
CA VAL A 351 8.40 8.08 -11.51
C VAL A 351 8.00 9.17 -10.54
N ASP A 352 7.99 8.83 -9.26
CA ASP A 352 7.58 9.74 -8.20
C ASP A 352 8.59 10.88 -8.00
N PRO A 353 8.19 12.14 -8.13
CA PRO A 353 9.07 13.29 -7.94
C PRO A 353 9.54 13.49 -6.49
N ARG A 354 8.98 12.75 -5.53
CA ARG A 354 9.32 12.83 -4.10
C ARG A 354 10.56 12.03 -3.73
N ARG A 355 11.03 11.18 -4.66
CA ARG A 355 12.28 10.41 -4.52
C ARG A 355 13.06 10.41 -5.82
N GLU A 356 14.34 10.10 -5.73
CA GLU A 356 15.22 9.90 -6.86
C GLU A 356 14.89 8.57 -7.54
N GLY A 357 14.01 8.60 -8.50
CA GLY A 357 13.66 7.48 -9.36
C GLY A 357 14.03 7.77 -10.80
N ILE A 358 14.04 6.74 -11.64
CA ILE A 358 14.32 6.85 -13.06
C ILE A 358 13.42 5.94 -13.88
N VAL A 359 13.02 6.40 -15.06
CA VAL A 359 12.41 5.58 -16.10
C VAL A 359 13.46 5.32 -17.17
N LEU A 360 13.68 4.05 -17.49
CA LEU A 360 14.60 3.62 -18.54
C LEU A 360 13.82 2.79 -19.57
N GLY A 361 14.18 2.90 -20.84
CA GLY A 361 13.58 2.13 -21.93
C GLY A 361 14.40 2.21 -23.21
N ASP A 362 14.10 1.34 -24.16
CA ASP A 362 14.81 1.25 -25.44
C ASP A 362 14.37 2.33 -26.46
N GLY A 363 13.37 3.12 -26.12
CA GLY A 363 12.93 4.25 -26.94
C GLY A 363 13.74 5.49 -26.58
N ALA A 364 14.37 6.10 -27.56
CA ALA A 364 15.05 7.38 -27.38
C ALA A 364 14.18 8.38 -26.59
N LEU A 365 14.83 9.03 -25.67
CA LEU A 365 14.34 10.27 -25.05
C LEU A 365 14.01 11.31 -26.11
#